data_282273d8873d3f0495b204be0c9956ee
#
_entry.id   282273d8873d3f0495b204be0c9956ee
#
_cell.length_a   1.000
_cell.length_b   1.000
_cell.length_c   1.000
_cell.angle_alpha   90.00
_cell.angle_beta   90.00
_cell.angle_gamma   90.00
#
_symmetry.space_group_name_H-M   'P 1'
#
loop_
_entity.id
_entity.type
_entity.pdbx_description
1 polymer ?
#
loop_
_entity_poly.entity_id
_entity_poly.type
_entity_poly.pdbx_seq_one_letter_code
_entity_poly.pdbx_strand_id
1 'polypeptide(L)'
;AAETLPAQESSETTAAETTAVSQSAGDTSAYEETAERLFGALDYIDQIGAGNLPKDESDTIRSTGSGAVYEKVAKTQFSSTADLKAYMESSLTQKMIDSRYAAILGTDQPLYIDANGSLYGRQFATSGGFSWTSGKAEVSDLSDSAFTASMQYDDFGASATLTAQIVLEN
;
A
#
# COMPACT_ATOMS: atom_id res chain seq x y z
N ALA A 1 -0.81 40.37 -8.56
CA ALA A 1 0.08 39.23 -8.70
C ALA A 1 -0.72 38.02 -8.26
N ALA A 2 -1.15 37.17 -9.22
CA ALA A 2 -1.82 35.91 -8.95
C ALA A 2 -0.73 34.85 -8.83
N GLU A 3 -0.58 34.25 -7.65
CA GLU A 3 0.25 33.08 -7.43
C GLU A 3 -0.46 31.86 -8.02
N THR A 4 0.15 31.30 -9.05
CA THR A 4 -0.27 30.03 -9.65
C THR A 4 0.26 28.90 -8.77
N LEU A 5 -0.65 28.14 -8.15
CA LEU A 5 -0.31 26.89 -7.47
C LEU A 5 0.27 25.89 -8.49
N PRO A 6 1.32 25.15 -8.16
CA PRO A 6 1.85 24.13 -9.05
C PRO A 6 0.85 22.99 -9.23
N ALA A 7 0.73 22.52 -10.46
CA ALA A 7 -0.06 21.35 -10.81
C ALA A 7 0.41 20.14 -10.00
N GLN A 8 -0.55 19.42 -9.43
CA GLN A 8 -0.34 18.17 -8.71
C GLN A 8 0.25 17.16 -9.70
N GLU A 9 1.48 16.73 -9.43
CA GLU A 9 2.11 15.63 -10.16
C GLU A 9 1.27 14.36 -9.98
N SER A 10 0.83 13.78 -11.09
CA SER A 10 0.23 12.46 -11.12
C SER A 10 1.28 11.46 -10.62
N SER A 11 1.06 10.90 -9.43
CA SER A 11 1.96 9.87 -8.89
C SER A 11 1.79 8.59 -9.70
N GLU A 12 2.74 8.29 -10.59
CA GLU A 12 2.84 6.99 -11.23
C GLU A 12 3.22 5.94 -10.18
N THR A 13 2.31 5.02 -9.94
CA THR A 13 2.47 3.91 -9.01
C THR A 13 2.78 2.64 -9.79
N THR A 14 3.91 2.02 -9.56
CA THR A 14 4.31 0.76 -10.21
C THR A 14 4.17 -0.40 -9.24
N ALA A 15 3.34 -1.38 -9.56
CA ALA A 15 3.17 -2.61 -8.80
C ALA A 15 3.70 -3.81 -9.59
N ALA A 16 4.23 -4.81 -8.92
CA ALA A 16 4.74 -6.04 -9.53
C ALA A 16 3.82 -7.23 -9.24
N GLU A 17 3.58 -8.05 -10.23
CA GLU A 17 2.85 -9.32 -10.09
C GLU A 17 3.51 -10.47 -10.82
N THR A 18 3.55 -11.62 -10.17
CA THR A 18 3.97 -12.91 -10.74
C THR A 18 2.74 -13.74 -11.10
N THR A 19 2.12 -13.48 -12.23
CA THR A 19 1.05 -14.34 -12.75
C THR A 19 1.19 -14.43 -14.26
N ALA A 20 1.43 -15.64 -14.77
CA ALA A 20 1.42 -15.89 -16.20
C ALA A 20 -0.01 -15.79 -16.73
N VAL A 21 -0.35 -14.67 -17.38
CA VAL A 21 -1.62 -14.48 -18.06
C VAL A 21 -1.45 -14.90 -19.52
N SER A 22 -2.12 -15.98 -19.93
CA SER A 22 -2.17 -16.40 -21.33
C SER A 22 -3.00 -15.41 -22.14
N GLN A 23 -2.37 -14.78 -23.13
CA GLN A 23 -3.05 -13.84 -24.02
C GLN A 23 -4.06 -14.53 -24.93
N SER A 24 -5.32 -14.13 -24.81
CA SER A 24 -6.34 -14.23 -25.86
C SER A 24 -6.68 -12.79 -26.28
N ALA A 25 -6.45 -12.45 -27.52
CA ALA A 25 -6.71 -11.09 -28.03
C ALA A 25 -8.22 -10.75 -27.92
N GLY A 26 -8.58 -9.88 -26.99
CA GLY A 26 -9.92 -9.35 -26.79
C GLY A 26 -10.53 -9.56 -25.40
N ASP A 27 -9.93 -10.37 -24.53
CA ASP A 27 -10.40 -10.55 -23.14
C ASP A 27 -9.43 -9.89 -22.16
N THR A 28 -9.86 -8.77 -21.55
CA THR A 28 -9.10 -8.01 -20.56
C THR A 28 -9.45 -8.39 -19.12
N SER A 29 -10.38 -9.31 -18.91
CA SER A 29 -10.95 -9.61 -17.60
C SER A 29 -9.91 -10.09 -16.59
N ALA A 30 -8.94 -10.90 -17.00
CA ALA A 30 -7.87 -11.35 -16.11
C ALA A 30 -6.93 -10.21 -15.67
N TYR A 31 -6.69 -9.24 -16.54
CA TYR A 31 -5.91 -8.04 -16.21
C TYR A 31 -6.69 -7.10 -15.29
N GLU A 32 -8.00 -6.97 -15.50
CA GLU A 32 -8.90 -6.18 -14.65
C GLU A 32 -8.97 -6.77 -13.24
N GLU A 33 -9.15 -8.10 -13.10
CA GLU A 33 -9.12 -8.81 -11.81
C GLU A 33 -7.77 -8.63 -11.10
N THR A 34 -6.68 -8.72 -11.86
CA THR A 34 -5.32 -8.51 -11.35
C THR A 34 -5.16 -7.08 -10.83
N ALA A 35 -5.60 -6.08 -11.60
CA ALA A 35 -5.54 -4.68 -11.20
C ALA A 35 -6.39 -4.41 -9.96
N GLU A 36 -7.61 -4.91 -9.89
CA GLU A 36 -8.50 -4.76 -8.73
C GLU A 36 -7.87 -5.35 -7.46
N ARG A 37 -7.25 -6.53 -7.56
CA ARG A 37 -6.55 -7.15 -6.45
C ARG A 37 -5.34 -6.34 -6.00
N LEU A 38 -4.55 -5.79 -6.93
CA LEU A 38 -3.38 -4.97 -6.61
C LEU A 38 -3.78 -3.61 -6.03
N PHE A 39 -4.84 -2.98 -6.53
CA PHE A 39 -5.38 -1.75 -5.93
C PHE A 39 -5.91 -2.01 -4.52
N GLY A 40 -6.57 -3.15 -4.27
CA GLY A 40 -6.99 -3.55 -2.93
C GLY A 40 -5.80 -3.78 -1.97
N ALA A 41 -4.72 -4.39 -2.47
CA ALA A 41 -3.49 -4.56 -1.70
C ALA A 41 -2.83 -3.21 -1.40
N LEU A 42 -2.79 -2.29 -2.37
CA LEU A 42 -2.25 -0.95 -2.20
C LEU A 42 -3.02 -0.15 -1.15
N ASP A 43 -4.36 -0.19 -1.18
CA ASP A 43 -5.20 0.44 -0.15
C ASP A 43 -4.85 -0.10 1.24
N TYR A 44 -4.74 -1.41 1.38
CA TYR A 44 -4.40 -2.01 2.66
C TYR A 44 -2.97 -1.65 3.12
N ILE A 45 -2.01 -1.55 2.21
CA ILE A 45 -0.65 -1.09 2.52
C ILE A 45 -0.65 0.40 2.92
N ASP A 46 -1.47 1.24 2.30
CA ASP A 46 -1.65 2.62 2.73
C ASP A 46 -2.24 2.71 4.14
N GLN A 47 -3.20 1.84 4.51
CA GLN A 47 -3.71 1.73 5.88
C GLN A 47 -2.61 1.30 6.87
N ILE A 48 -1.77 0.35 6.49
CA ILE A 48 -0.60 -0.05 7.28
C ILE A 48 0.34 1.15 7.45
N GLY A 49 0.65 1.86 6.37
CA GLY A 49 1.49 3.06 6.38
C GLY A 49 0.92 4.23 7.20
N ALA A 50 -0.39 4.32 7.31
CA ALA A 50 -1.09 5.24 8.20
C ALA A 50 -1.12 4.78 9.67
N GLY A 51 -0.63 3.58 9.98
CA GLY A 51 -0.63 3.04 11.34
C GLY A 51 -1.97 2.49 11.81
N ASN A 52 -2.88 2.17 10.88
CA ASN A 52 -4.26 1.77 11.16
C ASN A 52 -4.45 0.28 11.47
N LEU A 53 -3.36 -0.51 11.61
CA LEU A 53 -3.54 -1.88 12.08
C LEU A 53 -4.17 -1.89 13.48
N PRO A 54 -5.12 -2.80 13.75
CA PRO A 54 -5.72 -2.93 15.07
C PRO A 54 -4.69 -3.21 16.15
N LYS A 55 -4.76 -2.52 17.27
CA LYS A 55 -3.80 -2.60 18.37
C LYS A 55 -4.50 -2.91 19.69
N ASP A 56 -3.76 -3.54 20.58
CA ASP A 56 -4.14 -3.75 21.98
C ASP A 56 -3.46 -2.67 22.83
N GLU A 57 -4.22 -1.65 23.20
CA GLU A 57 -3.72 -0.52 24.00
C GLU A 57 -3.27 -0.92 25.40
N SER A 58 -3.66 -2.12 25.88
CA SER A 58 -3.24 -2.64 27.18
C SER A 58 -1.85 -3.27 27.17
N ASP A 59 -1.34 -3.66 25.99
CA ASP A 59 0.00 -4.26 25.82
C ASP A 59 0.91 -3.27 25.09
N THR A 60 1.65 -2.48 25.87
CA THR A 60 2.49 -1.39 25.34
C THR A 60 3.96 -1.58 25.71
N ILE A 61 4.83 -1.14 24.83
CA ILE A 61 6.26 -1.02 25.09
C ILE A 61 6.75 0.37 24.75
N ARG A 62 7.84 0.80 25.37
CA ARG A 62 8.49 2.08 25.11
C ARG A 62 9.90 1.85 24.56
N SER A 63 10.20 2.45 23.42
CA SER A 63 11.56 2.46 22.87
C SER A 63 12.50 3.24 23.78
N THR A 64 13.61 2.62 24.16
CA THR A 64 14.61 3.23 25.05
C THR A 64 15.39 4.38 24.40
N GLY A 65 15.54 4.36 23.08
CA GLY A 65 16.29 5.39 22.34
C GLY A 65 15.45 6.64 22.03
N SER A 66 14.23 6.44 21.48
CA SER A 66 13.36 7.53 21.00
C SER A 66 12.29 7.93 22.02
N GLY A 67 12.01 7.10 23.01
CA GLY A 67 10.84 7.27 23.90
C GLY A 67 9.49 7.00 23.24
N ALA A 68 9.48 6.58 21.97
CA ALA A 68 8.26 6.25 21.24
C ALA A 68 7.53 5.08 21.93
N VAL A 69 6.21 5.18 21.98
CA VAL A 69 5.33 4.13 22.51
C VAL A 69 4.82 3.29 21.36
N TYR A 70 4.83 1.99 21.54
CA TYR A 70 4.31 1.00 20.60
C TYR A 70 3.28 0.14 21.32
N GLU A 71 2.22 -0.19 20.61
CA GLU A 71 1.11 -1.02 21.07
C GLU A 71 1.12 -2.33 20.29
N LYS A 72 0.83 -3.43 20.94
CA LYS A 72 0.79 -4.73 20.31
C LYS A 72 -0.25 -4.77 19.20
N VAL A 73 0.17 -5.18 17.99
CA VAL A 73 -0.75 -5.42 16.89
C VAL A 73 -1.58 -6.67 17.19
N ALA A 74 -2.88 -6.57 17.02
CA ALA A 74 -3.83 -7.62 17.36
C ALA A 74 -4.85 -7.84 16.23
N LYS A 75 -5.39 -9.07 16.15
CA LYS A 75 -6.48 -9.42 15.21
C LYS A 75 -6.13 -9.13 13.73
N THR A 76 -4.90 -9.38 13.32
CA THR A 76 -4.43 -9.27 11.92
C THR A 76 -3.76 -10.57 11.48
N GLN A 77 -3.48 -10.67 10.19
CA GLN A 77 -2.69 -11.77 9.62
C GLN A 77 -1.18 -11.63 9.90
N PHE A 78 -0.75 -10.46 10.40
CA PHE A 78 0.67 -10.18 10.62
C PHE A 78 1.07 -10.44 12.06
N SER A 79 2.12 -11.22 12.25
CA SER A 79 2.73 -11.51 13.55
C SER A 79 4.12 -10.89 13.71
N SER A 80 4.72 -10.45 12.61
CA SER A 80 6.08 -9.92 12.56
C SER A 80 6.26 -8.84 11.48
N THR A 81 7.35 -8.09 11.59
CA THR A 81 7.79 -7.17 10.52
C THR A 81 8.14 -7.90 9.23
N ALA A 82 8.59 -9.16 9.32
CA ALA A 82 8.84 -9.99 8.15
C ALA A 82 7.55 -10.31 7.38
N ASP A 83 6.43 -10.54 8.08
CA ASP A 83 5.12 -10.77 7.44
C ASP A 83 4.65 -9.51 6.70
N LEU A 84 4.81 -8.31 7.31
CA LEU A 84 4.50 -7.05 6.66
C LEU A 84 5.34 -6.83 5.40
N LYS A 85 6.64 -7.11 5.50
CA LYS A 85 7.56 -6.99 4.36
C LYS A 85 7.17 -7.92 3.23
N ALA A 86 6.93 -9.19 3.52
CA ALA A 86 6.51 -10.19 2.53
C ALA A 86 5.18 -9.80 1.86
N TYR A 87 4.25 -9.25 2.62
CA TYR A 87 2.98 -8.75 2.05
C TYR A 87 3.20 -7.58 1.10
N MET A 88 4.02 -6.59 1.46
CA MET A 88 4.36 -5.48 0.56
C MET A 88 5.06 -5.97 -0.71
N GLU A 89 6.06 -6.86 -0.57
CA GLU A 89 6.82 -7.42 -1.69
C GLU A 89 5.97 -8.29 -2.62
N SER A 90 4.86 -8.85 -2.15
CA SER A 90 3.93 -9.60 -3.00
C SER A 90 3.10 -8.74 -3.96
N SER A 91 3.07 -7.43 -3.77
CA SER A 91 2.17 -6.52 -4.50
C SER A 91 2.84 -5.26 -5.03
N LEU A 92 4.02 -4.92 -4.51
CA LEU A 92 4.73 -3.69 -4.83
C LEU A 92 6.15 -3.97 -5.32
N THR A 93 6.64 -3.18 -6.25
CA THR A 93 8.06 -3.20 -6.60
C THR A 93 8.92 -2.71 -5.45
N GLN A 94 10.17 -3.21 -5.35
CA GLN A 94 11.13 -2.76 -4.33
C GLN A 94 11.32 -1.24 -4.38
N LYS A 95 11.38 -0.66 -5.59
CA LYS A 95 11.48 0.80 -5.76
C LYS A 95 10.35 1.56 -5.08
N MET A 96 9.12 1.05 -5.18
CA MET A 96 7.95 1.67 -4.55
C MET A 96 8.00 1.53 -3.03
N ILE A 97 8.40 0.36 -2.53
CA ILE A 97 8.58 0.12 -1.10
C ILE A 97 9.60 1.10 -0.53
N ASP A 98 10.76 1.22 -1.16
CA ASP A 98 11.86 2.09 -0.70
C ASP A 98 11.50 3.58 -0.75
N SER A 99 10.72 4.01 -1.74
CA SER A 99 10.40 5.43 -1.93
C SER A 99 9.19 5.88 -1.12
N ARG A 100 8.13 5.08 -1.05
CA ARG A 100 6.85 5.50 -0.44
C ARG A 100 6.63 4.90 0.94
N TYR A 101 7.11 3.69 1.17
CA TYR A 101 6.80 2.92 2.38
C TYR A 101 8.00 2.66 3.30
N ALA A 102 9.14 3.30 3.04
CA ALA A 102 10.35 3.14 3.85
C ALA A 102 10.11 3.37 5.36
N ALA A 103 9.22 4.31 5.72
CA ALA A 103 8.90 4.60 7.11
C ALA A 103 8.18 3.47 7.85
N ILE A 104 7.60 2.49 7.13
CA ILE A 104 6.91 1.36 7.76
C ILE A 104 7.89 0.52 8.57
N LEU A 105 9.06 0.19 7.98
CA LEU A 105 10.03 -0.73 8.57
C LEU A 105 11.48 -0.19 8.64
N GLY A 106 11.81 0.86 7.90
CA GLY A 106 13.18 1.21 7.51
C GLY A 106 13.76 2.51 8.08
N THR A 107 13.23 3.09 9.14
CA THR A 107 13.75 4.34 9.74
C THR A 107 14.24 4.12 11.17
N ASP A 108 14.91 5.13 11.77
CA ASP A 108 15.29 5.13 13.18
C ASP A 108 14.08 5.00 14.13
N GLN A 109 12.90 5.34 13.64
CA GLN A 109 11.64 5.20 14.36
C GLN A 109 10.57 4.59 13.44
N PRO A 110 10.69 3.30 13.09
CA PRO A 110 9.76 2.64 12.20
C PRO A 110 8.33 2.64 12.77
N LEU A 111 7.35 2.50 11.90
CA LEU A 111 5.95 2.40 12.33
C LEU A 111 5.67 1.07 13.04
N TYR A 112 6.37 0.02 12.66
CA TYR A 112 6.22 -1.31 13.25
C TYR A 112 7.56 -1.91 13.64
N ILE A 113 7.58 -2.63 14.76
CA ILE A 113 8.76 -3.32 15.29
C ILE A 113 8.38 -4.70 15.80
N ASP A 114 9.34 -5.61 15.81
CA ASP A 114 9.22 -6.88 16.50
C ASP A 114 9.72 -6.72 17.94
N ALA A 115 8.91 -7.13 18.91
CA ALA A 115 9.28 -7.18 20.30
C ALA A 115 8.50 -8.30 21.02
N ASN A 116 9.12 -8.92 22.01
CA ASN A 116 8.49 -9.97 22.84
C ASN A 116 7.82 -11.10 22.02
N GLY A 117 8.34 -11.39 20.80
CA GLY A 117 7.80 -12.40 19.90
C GLY A 117 6.48 -11.99 19.22
N SER A 118 6.18 -10.70 19.14
CA SER A 118 4.96 -10.16 18.52
C SER A 118 5.28 -8.89 17.76
N LEU A 119 4.39 -8.53 16.84
CA LEU A 119 4.42 -7.26 16.12
C LEU A 119 3.82 -6.15 16.98
N TYR A 120 4.49 -5.01 17.04
CA TYR A 120 4.03 -3.81 17.72
C TYR A 120 3.98 -2.65 16.73
N GLY A 121 2.89 -1.88 16.76
CA GLY A 121 2.70 -0.67 15.96
C GLY A 121 2.85 0.60 16.81
N ARG A 122 3.52 1.60 16.26
CA ARG A 122 3.75 2.87 16.93
C ARG A 122 2.43 3.55 17.29
N GLN A 123 2.32 4.04 18.53
CA GLN A 123 1.21 4.86 18.96
C GLN A 123 1.37 6.28 18.37
N PHE A 124 0.38 6.71 17.60
CA PHE A 124 0.24 8.10 17.17
C PHE A 124 -1.22 8.39 16.84
N ALA A 125 -1.62 9.64 16.95
CA ALA A 125 -2.95 10.06 16.54
C ALA A 125 -3.04 9.97 15.01
N THR A 126 -3.82 9.04 14.50
CA THR A 126 -4.13 8.95 13.08
C THR A 126 -5.27 9.90 12.74
N SER A 127 -5.02 10.84 11.84
CA SER A 127 -6.11 11.49 11.11
C SER A 127 -6.51 10.55 9.98
N GLY A 128 -7.80 10.28 9.83
CA GLY A 128 -8.40 9.27 8.97
C GLY A 128 -7.66 9.03 7.65
N GLY A 129 -7.50 7.75 7.33
CA GLY A 129 -6.88 7.32 6.09
C GLY A 129 -7.82 7.43 4.90
N PHE A 130 -7.26 7.36 3.70
CA PHE A 130 -8.02 7.18 2.46
C PHE A 130 -8.89 5.94 2.56
N SER A 131 -10.06 6.01 1.96
CA SER A 131 -10.86 4.85 1.63
C SER A 131 -10.97 4.79 0.11
N TRP A 132 -10.41 3.76 -0.48
CA TRP A 132 -10.59 3.49 -1.91
C TRP A 132 -12.00 3.00 -2.14
N THR A 133 -12.71 3.55 -3.11
CA THR A 133 -13.98 2.97 -3.53
C THR A 133 -13.70 1.66 -4.26
N SER A 134 -14.52 0.65 -4.02
CA SER A 134 -14.50 -0.62 -4.76
C SER A 134 -15.06 -0.41 -6.16
N GLY A 135 -14.33 0.31 -7.01
CA GLY A 135 -14.63 0.45 -8.43
C GLY A 135 -14.07 -0.72 -9.22
N LYS A 136 -14.53 -0.87 -10.46
CA LYS A 136 -13.85 -1.74 -11.42
C LYS A 136 -12.60 -1.06 -11.93
N ALA A 137 -11.54 -1.84 -12.13
CA ALA A 137 -10.37 -1.36 -12.82
C ALA A 137 -10.62 -1.30 -14.32
N GLU A 138 -10.13 -0.25 -14.97
CA GLU A 138 -10.06 -0.14 -16.42
C GLU A 138 -8.61 -0.39 -16.84
N VAL A 139 -8.39 -1.18 -17.89
CA VAL A 139 -7.07 -1.59 -18.36
C VAL A 139 -6.80 -1.05 -19.74
N SER A 140 -5.60 -0.51 -19.94
CA SER A 140 -5.09 -0.01 -21.22
C SER A 140 -3.60 -0.36 -21.42
N ASP A 141 -3.05 -0.02 -22.58
CA ASP A 141 -1.64 -0.13 -22.91
C ASP A 141 -1.03 -1.52 -22.65
N LEU A 142 -1.78 -2.57 -23.00
CA LEU A 142 -1.40 -3.96 -22.82
C LEU A 142 -0.13 -4.30 -23.63
N SER A 143 0.84 -4.92 -22.96
CA SER A 143 2.04 -5.50 -23.55
C SER A 143 2.36 -6.84 -22.88
N ASP A 144 3.38 -7.55 -23.42
CA ASP A 144 3.82 -8.84 -22.85
C ASP A 144 4.42 -8.72 -21.45
N SER A 145 4.81 -7.51 -21.02
CA SER A 145 5.52 -7.29 -19.76
C SER A 145 4.86 -6.27 -18.83
N ALA A 146 3.83 -5.55 -19.28
CA ALA A 146 3.18 -4.54 -18.48
C ALA A 146 1.83 -4.11 -19.06
N PHE A 147 1.01 -3.50 -18.23
CA PHE A 147 -0.21 -2.82 -18.65
C PHE A 147 -0.50 -1.62 -17.73
N THR A 148 -1.30 -0.68 -18.22
CA THR A 148 -1.80 0.44 -17.41
C THR A 148 -3.16 0.09 -16.86
N ALA A 149 -3.39 0.33 -15.57
CA ALA A 149 -4.69 0.18 -14.94
C ALA A 149 -5.11 1.49 -14.27
N SER A 150 -6.39 1.80 -14.31
CA SER A 150 -6.99 2.92 -13.61
C SER A 150 -8.21 2.51 -12.80
N MET A 151 -8.44 3.17 -11.66
CA MET A 151 -9.59 2.94 -10.80
C MET A 151 -10.05 4.27 -10.19
N GLN A 152 -11.36 4.45 -10.11
CA GLN A 152 -11.95 5.59 -9.42
C GLN A 152 -11.87 5.39 -7.90
N TYR A 153 -11.57 6.45 -7.16
CA TYR A 153 -11.60 6.45 -5.70
C TYR A 153 -12.25 7.73 -5.17
N ASP A 154 -12.67 7.69 -3.91
CA ASP A 154 -13.19 8.84 -3.19
C ASP A 154 -12.06 9.54 -2.44
N ASP A 155 -11.83 10.81 -2.77
CA ASP A 155 -10.89 11.68 -2.09
C ASP A 155 -11.66 12.72 -1.27
N PHE A 156 -12.04 12.34 -0.04
CA PHE A 156 -12.83 13.17 0.89
C PHE A 156 -14.12 13.75 0.27
N GLY A 157 -14.84 12.92 -0.49
CA GLY A 157 -16.09 13.29 -1.17
C GLY A 157 -15.91 13.85 -2.58
N ALA A 158 -14.69 13.92 -3.08
CA ALA A 158 -14.39 14.22 -4.48
C ALA A 158 -13.99 12.92 -5.21
N SER A 159 -14.55 12.68 -6.39
CA SER A 159 -14.11 11.55 -7.21
C SER A 159 -12.76 11.87 -7.86
N ALA A 160 -11.79 10.98 -7.66
CA ALA A 160 -10.47 11.03 -8.27
C ALA A 160 -10.14 9.70 -8.95
N THR A 161 -9.12 9.70 -9.83
CA THR A 161 -8.69 8.51 -10.55
C THR A 161 -7.26 8.16 -10.13
N LEU A 162 -7.07 6.94 -9.66
CA LEU A 162 -5.73 6.36 -9.52
C LEU A 162 -5.35 5.68 -10.83
N THR A 163 -4.15 5.94 -11.30
CA THR A 163 -3.57 5.24 -12.45
C THR A 163 -2.25 4.60 -12.03
N ALA A 164 -2.05 3.36 -12.40
CA ALA A 164 -0.84 2.60 -12.11
C ALA A 164 -0.37 1.84 -13.35
N GLN A 165 0.96 1.74 -13.51
CA GLN A 165 1.56 0.78 -14.42
C GLN A 165 1.84 -0.51 -13.64
N ILE A 166 1.28 -1.61 -14.12
CA ILE A 166 1.45 -2.95 -13.55
C ILE A 166 2.46 -3.69 -14.42
N VAL A 167 3.53 -4.17 -13.79
CA VAL A 167 4.60 -4.93 -14.45
C VAL A 167 4.35 -6.41 -14.20
N LEU A 168 4.44 -7.21 -15.27
CA LEU A 168 4.32 -8.66 -15.22
C LEU A 168 5.72 -9.26 -15.08
N GLU A 169 5.99 -9.93 -13.98
CA GLU A 169 7.22 -10.70 -13.79
C GLU A 169 7.03 -12.12 -14.32
N ASN A 170 7.96 -12.57 -15.21
CA ASN A 170 7.96 -13.92 -15.79
C ASN A 170 8.77 -14.89 -14.93
#